data_4b290dcc9e7f7db03bfc61994953ef08
#
_entry.id   4b290dcc9e7f7db03bfc61994953ef08
#
_cell.length_a   1.000
_cell.length_b   1.000
_cell.length_c   1.000
_cell.angle_alpha   90.00
_cell.angle_beta   90.00
_cell.angle_gamma   90.00
#
_symmetry.space_group_name_H-M   'P 1'
#
loop_
_entity.id
_entity.type
_entity.pdbx_description
1 polymer ?
#
loop_
_entity_poly.entity_id
_entity_poly.type
_entity_poly.pdbx_seq_one_letter_code
_entity_poly.pdbx_strand_id
1 'polypeptide(L)'
;MGVVPIGGGQITNDIAIGLRTSIDVAEKVKINYGSALPDEISKKEQINLAEIDQNEEGEVSRHHIAEIVEARLEEIFTLVDKELRKTGRSGMLPGGAVLVGGGAKLPGAVDMAKKVLRLPAQTGFPVE
;
A
#
# COMPACT_ATOMS: atom_id res chain seq x y z
N MET A 1 13.04 -3.61 -17.73
CA MET A 1 11.97 -3.83 -16.75
C MET A 1 12.53 -3.68 -15.36
N GLY A 2 11.91 -2.84 -14.55
CA GLY A 2 12.33 -2.60 -13.19
C GLY A 2 11.46 -3.36 -12.18
N VAL A 3 12.10 -3.96 -11.19
CA VAL A 3 11.37 -4.64 -10.10
C VAL A 3 11.32 -3.70 -8.90
N VAL A 4 10.11 -3.43 -8.39
CA VAL A 4 9.90 -2.57 -7.23
C VAL A 4 9.31 -3.42 -6.10
N PRO A 5 10.11 -3.73 -5.07
CA PRO A 5 9.59 -4.48 -3.93
C PRO A 5 8.76 -3.57 -3.02
N ILE A 6 7.54 -4.01 -2.73
CA ILE A 6 6.65 -3.28 -1.83
C ILE A 6 6.38 -4.15 -0.62
N GLY A 7 7.14 -3.91 0.44
CA GLY A 7 7.03 -4.66 1.67
C GLY A 7 5.73 -4.37 2.41
N GLY A 8 4.88 -5.38 2.54
CA GLY A 8 3.65 -5.27 3.29
C GLY A 8 3.87 -4.94 4.77
N GLY A 9 5.06 -5.26 5.31
CA GLY A 9 5.37 -5.03 6.71
C GLY A 9 5.39 -3.56 7.11
N GLN A 10 5.86 -2.68 6.24
CA GLN A 10 5.85 -1.23 6.52
C GLN A 10 4.43 -0.70 6.58
N ILE A 11 3.58 -1.17 5.67
CA ILE A 11 2.17 -0.77 5.64
C ILE A 11 1.46 -1.28 6.89
N THR A 12 1.70 -2.53 7.26
CA THR A 12 1.14 -3.12 8.48
C THR A 12 1.56 -2.32 9.72
N ASN A 13 2.83 -1.96 9.80
CA ASN A 13 3.34 -1.18 10.93
C ASN A 13 2.67 0.20 11.00
N ASP A 14 2.50 0.85 9.85
CA ASP A 14 1.84 2.16 9.80
C ASP A 14 0.38 2.06 10.27
N ILE A 15 -0.33 1.00 9.87
CA ILE A 15 -1.70 0.76 10.33
C ILE A 15 -1.72 0.52 11.83
N ALA A 16 -0.79 -0.28 12.36
CA ALA A 16 -0.72 -0.56 13.79
C ALA A 16 -0.52 0.73 14.60
N ILE A 17 0.36 1.60 14.14
CA ILE A 17 0.61 2.88 14.79
C ILE A 17 -0.62 3.79 14.69
N GLY A 18 -1.20 3.89 13.50
CA GLY A 18 -2.36 4.75 13.25
C GLY A 18 -3.62 4.34 14.01
N LEU A 19 -3.83 3.05 14.20
CA LEU A 19 -4.98 2.52 14.91
C LEU A 19 -4.69 2.22 16.39
N ARG A 20 -3.42 2.27 16.78
CA ARG A 20 -2.98 1.91 18.14
C ARG A 20 -3.33 0.47 18.48
N THR A 21 -3.08 -0.43 17.53
CA THR A 21 -3.32 -1.87 17.68
C THR A 21 -2.02 -2.64 17.60
N SER A 22 -2.11 -3.95 17.84
CA SER A 22 -0.97 -4.84 17.63
C SER A 22 -0.67 -5.03 16.14
N ILE A 23 0.53 -5.48 15.83
CA ILE A 23 0.93 -5.82 14.45
C ILE A 23 0.04 -6.91 13.89
N ASP A 24 -0.32 -7.92 14.69
CA ASP A 24 -1.19 -9.02 14.25
C ASP A 24 -2.57 -8.52 13.82
N VAL A 25 -3.16 -7.62 14.59
CA VAL A 25 -4.47 -7.02 14.25
C VAL A 25 -4.33 -6.14 13.01
N ALA A 26 -3.28 -5.33 12.93
CA ALA A 26 -3.04 -4.46 11.77
C ALA A 26 -2.87 -5.28 10.49
N GLU A 27 -2.20 -6.43 10.56
CA GLU A 27 -2.04 -7.31 9.40
C GLU A 27 -3.39 -7.85 8.91
N LYS A 28 -4.25 -8.26 9.83
CA LYS A 28 -5.60 -8.73 9.48
C LYS A 28 -6.43 -7.60 8.87
N VAL A 29 -6.32 -6.39 9.41
CA VAL A 29 -7.00 -5.20 8.85
C VAL A 29 -6.51 -4.93 7.43
N LYS A 30 -5.20 -4.97 7.22
CA LYS A 30 -4.62 -4.74 5.90
C LYS A 30 -5.12 -5.76 4.88
N ILE A 31 -5.10 -7.04 5.23
CA ILE A 31 -5.50 -8.12 4.31
C ILE A 31 -6.99 -8.05 3.97
N ASN A 32 -7.84 -7.78 4.95
CA ASN A 32 -9.28 -7.81 4.76
C ASN A 32 -9.88 -6.50 4.27
N TYR A 33 -9.27 -5.37 4.59
CA TYR A 33 -9.84 -4.05 4.35
C TYR A 33 -8.87 -3.06 3.70
N GLY A 34 -7.62 -3.44 3.47
CA GLY A 34 -6.60 -2.55 2.95
C GLY A 34 -6.89 -2.10 1.52
N SER A 35 -6.69 -0.83 1.26
CA SER A 35 -6.86 -0.23 -0.07
C SER A 35 -6.04 1.06 -0.11
N ALA A 36 -5.55 1.41 -1.29
CA ALA A 36 -4.89 2.70 -1.51
C ALA A 36 -5.82 3.69 -2.23
N LEU A 37 -7.13 3.44 -2.18
CA LEU A 37 -8.15 4.23 -2.88
C LEU A 37 -9.15 4.82 -1.88
N PRO A 38 -8.73 5.79 -1.04
CA PRO A 38 -9.64 6.36 -0.04
C PRO A 38 -10.88 7.03 -0.67
N ASP A 39 -10.75 7.57 -1.87
CA ASP A 39 -11.88 8.22 -2.54
C ASP A 39 -13.00 7.26 -2.93
N GLU A 40 -12.71 5.96 -3.00
CA GLU A 40 -13.70 4.93 -3.30
C GLU A 40 -14.36 4.38 -2.04
N ILE A 41 -13.92 4.81 -0.86
CA ILE A 41 -14.42 4.31 0.41
C ILE A 41 -15.20 5.42 1.12
N SER A 42 -16.42 5.10 1.56
CA SER A 42 -17.23 6.05 2.30
C SER A 42 -16.54 6.46 3.61
N LYS A 43 -16.55 7.74 3.92
CA LYS A 43 -16.03 8.25 5.19
C LYS A 43 -16.84 7.76 6.39
N LYS A 44 -18.03 7.21 6.14
CA LYS A 44 -18.91 6.67 7.18
C LYS A 44 -18.69 5.19 7.44
N GLU A 45 -17.93 4.50 6.59
CA GLU A 45 -17.70 3.06 6.75
C GLU A 45 -16.76 2.82 7.93
N GLN A 46 -17.22 2.00 8.87
CA GLN A 46 -16.48 1.68 10.09
C GLN A 46 -16.18 0.19 10.14
N ILE A 47 -15.05 -0.15 10.72
CA ILE A 47 -14.64 -1.53 10.96
C ILE A 47 -14.67 -1.76 12.46
N ASN A 48 -15.39 -2.76 12.91
CA ASN A 48 -15.41 -3.14 14.31
C ASN A 48 -14.22 -4.05 14.61
N LEU A 49 -13.26 -3.55 15.39
CA LEU A 49 -12.06 -4.30 15.72
C LEU A 49 -12.32 -5.56 16.52
N ALA A 50 -13.42 -5.61 17.28
CA ALA A 50 -13.79 -6.80 18.03
C ALA A 50 -14.13 -8.00 17.13
N GLU A 51 -14.57 -7.73 15.89
CA GLU A 51 -14.84 -8.79 14.92
C GLU A 51 -13.55 -9.37 14.33
N ILE A 52 -12.46 -8.64 14.43
CA ILE A 52 -11.15 -9.07 13.93
C ILE A 52 -10.38 -9.81 15.01
N ASP A 53 -10.43 -9.29 16.23
CA ASP A 53 -9.76 -9.89 17.39
C ASP A 53 -10.60 -9.61 18.63
N GLN A 54 -10.97 -10.67 19.35
CA GLN A 54 -11.83 -10.57 20.53
C GLN A 54 -11.23 -9.74 21.67
N ASN A 55 -9.92 -9.51 21.65
CA ASN A 55 -9.23 -8.69 22.65
C ASN A 55 -9.24 -7.21 22.29
N GLU A 56 -9.75 -6.85 21.12
CA GLU A 56 -9.82 -5.47 20.68
C GLU A 56 -11.21 -4.89 20.89
N GLU A 57 -11.27 -3.58 21.02
CA GLU A 57 -12.52 -2.84 21.17
C GLU A 57 -12.53 -1.64 20.25
N GLY A 58 -13.73 -1.19 19.90
CA GLY A 58 -13.92 0.04 19.17
C GLY A 58 -14.06 -0.13 17.69
N GLU A 59 -14.35 0.97 17.05
CA GLU A 59 -14.51 1.04 15.60
C GLU A 59 -13.45 1.97 15.01
N VAL A 60 -12.98 1.65 13.82
CA VAL A 60 -12.02 2.47 13.09
C VAL A 60 -12.55 2.77 11.70
N SER A 61 -12.18 3.93 11.16
CA SER A 61 -12.61 4.34 9.84
C SER A 61 -11.82 3.58 8.76
N ARG A 62 -12.54 2.89 7.87
CA ARG A 62 -11.92 2.23 6.73
C ARG A 62 -11.29 3.25 5.78
N HIS A 63 -11.93 4.42 5.62
CA HIS A 63 -11.39 5.52 4.82
C HIS A 63 -10.02 5.97 5.36
N HIS A 64 -9.91 6.10 6.69
CA HIS A 64 -8.65 6.49 7.33
C HIS A 64 -7.54 5.45 7.09
N ILE A 65 -7.89 4.16 7.15
CA ILE A 65 -6.94 3.08 6.84
C ILE A 65 -6.44 3.22 5.40
N ALA A 66 -7.33 3.51 4.46
CA ALA A 66 -6.96 3.71 3.06
C ALA A 66 -6.03 4.91 2.89
N GLU A 67 -6.24 5.99 3.64
CA GLU A 67 -5.35 7.14 3.63
C GLU A 67 -3.94 6.78 4.13
N ILE A 68 -3.85 5.95 5.17
CA ILE A 68 -2.57 5.47 5.69
C ILE A 68 -1.83 4.65 4.62
N VAL A 69 -2.53 3.72 3.98
CA VAL A 69 -1.97 2.88 2.92
C VAL A 69 -1.51 3.72 1.73
N GLU A 70 -2.36 4.64 1.28
CA GLU A 70 -2.04 5.53 0.17
C GLU A 70 -0.79 6.36 0.44
N ALA A 71 -0.68 6.94 1.64
CA ALA A 71 0.47 7.77 2.00
C ALA A 71 1.78 6.98 1.97
N ARG A 72 1.77 5.75 2.47
CA ARG A 72 2.98 4.91 2.46
C ARG A 72 3.37 4.50 1.05
N LEU A 73 2.41 4.09 0.23
CA LEU A 73 2.68 3.72 -1.16
C LEU A 73 3.21 4.90 -1.97
N GLU A 74 2.62 6.07 -1.79
CA GLU A 74 3.07 7.28 -2.46
C GLU A 74 4.52 7.61 -2.09
N GLU A 75 4.87 7.48 -0.81
CA GLU A 75 6.24 7.67 -0.35
C GLU A 75 7.20 6.69 -1.00
N ILE A 76 6.84 5.40 -1.04
CA ILE A 76 7.67 4.37 -1.66
C ILE A 76 7.92 4.69 -3.14
N PHE A 77 6.87 4.98 -3.90
CA PHE A 77 7.01 5.27 -5.33
C PHE A 77 7.74 6.57 -5.59
N THR A 78 7.56 7.57 -4.73
CA THR A 78 8.29 8.84 -4.85
C THR A 78 9.79 8.62 -4.64
N LEU A 79 10.17 7.78 -3.69
CA LEU A 79 11.57 7.44 -3.46
C LEU A 79 12.17 6.67 -4.65
N VAL A 80 11.40 5.75 -5.23
CA VAL A 80 11.82 5.02 -6.43
C VAL A 80 12.02 5.99 -7.59
N ASP A 81 11.08 6.90 -7.82
CA ASP A 81 11.20 7.88 -8.89
C ASP A 81 12.43 8.77 -8.69
N LYS A 82 12.70 9.16 -7.45
CA LYS A 82 13.88 9.95 -7.12
C LYS A 82 15.17 9.22 -7.50
N GLU A 83 15.26 7.92 -7.23
CA GLU A 83 16.41 7.13 -7.62
C GLU A 83 16.52 7.02 -9.15
N LEU A 84 15.40 6.87 -9.85
CA LEU A 84 15.39 6.85 -11.31
C LEU A 84 15.86 8.18 -11.90
N ARG A 85 15.50 9.29 -11.30
CA ARG A 85 15.96 10.62 -11.72
C ARG A 85 17.46 10.79 -11.58
N LYS A 86 18.04 10.26 -10.52
CA LYS A 86 19.49 10.32 -10.30
C LYS A 86 20.26 9.61 -11.40
N THR A 87 19.69 8.57 -12.00
CA THR A 87 20.32 7.82 -13.07
C THR A 87 19.87 8.26 -14.46
N GLY A 88 19.04 9.32 -14.55
CA GLY A 88 18.50 9.81 -15.81
C GLY A 88 17.42 8.92 -16.40
N ARG A 89 16.80 8.04 -15.61
CA ARG A 89 15.83 7.05 -16.08
C ARG A 89 14.39 7.30 -15.68
N SER A 90 14.09 8.47 -15.10
CA SER A 90 12.72 8.79 -14.71
C SER A 90 11.78 8.72 -15.91
N GLY A 91 10.73 7.90 -15.82
CA GLY A 91 9.77 7.71 -16.90
C GLY A 91 10.32 6.94 -18.10
N MET A 92 11.50 6.32 -18.01
CA MET A 92 12.20 5.76 -19.17
C MET A 92 12.66 4.31 -19.02
N LEU A 93 12.09 3.54 -18.09
CA LEU A 93 12.44 2.12 -17.97
C LEU A 93 11.77 1.31 -19.07
N PRO A 94 12.53 0.63 -19.95
CA PRO A 94 11.94 -0.25 -20.96
C PRO A 94 11.17 -1.39 -20.28
N GLY A 95 9.94 -1.64 -20.72
CA GLY A 95 9.10 -2.66 -20.14
C GLY A 95 8.42 -2.26 -18.84
N GLY A 96 8.66 -1.05 -18.34
CA GLY A 96 7.98 -0.51 -17.16
C GLY A 96 8.45 -1.09 -15.84
N ALA A 97 7.58 -1.07 -14.84
CA ALA A 97 7.85 -1.51 -13.48
C ALA A 97 7.02 -2.76 -13.14
N VAL A 98 7.62 -3.68 -12.40
CA VAL A 98 6.93 -4.85 -11.86
C VAL A 98 6.91 -4.73 -10.35
N LEU A 99 5.72 -4.67 -9.77
CA LEU A 99 5.56 -4.54 -8.32
C LEU A 99 5.49 -5.93 -7.70
N VAL A 100 6.30 -6.17 -6.69
CA VAL A 100 6.33 -7.46 -5.98
C VAL A 100 6.18 -7.23 -4.48
N GLY A 101 5.82 -8.27 -3.75
CA GLY A 101 5.62 -8.21 -2.31
C GLY A 101 4.18 -8.00 -1.91
N GLY A 102 3.92 -8.04 -0.59
CA GLY A 102 2.56 -8.00 -0.05
C GLY A 102 1.78 -6.73 -0.35
N GLY A 103 2.46 -5.59 -0.45
CA GLY A 103 1.79 -4.32 -0.77
C GLY A 103 1.41 -4.17 -2.23
N ALA A 104 2.00 -4.97 -3.12
CA ALA A 104 1.76 -4.85 -4.56
C ALA A 104 0.33 -5.23 -4.96
N LYS A 105 -0.33 -6.06 -4.18
CA LYS A 105 -1.68 -6.54 -4.47
C LYS A 105 -2.79 -5.67 -3.89
N LEU A 106 -2.44 -4.65 -3.12
CA LEU A 106 -3.46 -3.76 -2.55
C LEU A 106 -4.16 -2.98 -3.66
N PRO A 107 -5.49 -2.83 -3.56
CA PRO A 107 -6.23 -2.02 -4.53
C PRO A 107 -5.64 -0.63 -4.68
N GLY A 108 -5.40 -0.20 -5.91
CA GLY A 108 -4.83 1.11 -6.21
C GLY A 108 -3.31 1.18 -6.24
N ALA A 109 -2.59 0.13 -5.81
CA ALA A 109 -1.12 0.15 -5.79
C ALA A 109 -0.54 0.29 -7.20
N VAL A 110 -1.02 -0.51 -8.14
CA VAL A 110 -0.54 -0.47 -9.54
C VAL A 110 -0.84 0.88 -10.17
N ASP A 111 -2.05 1.40 -10.00
CA ASP A 111 -2.43 2.69 -10.57
C ASP A 111 -1.59 3.83 -10.02
N MET A 112 -1.30 3.79 -8.73
CA MET A 112 -0.43 4.79 -8.12
C MET A 112 0.99 4.71 -8.67
N ALA A 113 1.52 3.50 -8.86
CA ALA A 113 2.84 3.31 -9.45
C ALA A 113 2.91 3.93 -10.86
N LYS A 114 1.91 3.69 -11.69
CA LYS A 114 1.83 4.27 -13.04
C LYS A 114 1.85 5.79 -12.99
N LYS A 115 1.09 6.36 -12.06
CA LYS A 115 0.96 7.80 -11.91
C LYS A 115 2.25 8.45 -11.42
N VAL A 116 2.84 7.91 -10.37
CA VAL A 116 4.03 8.49 -9.73
C VAL A 116 5.28 8.24 -10.57
N LEU A 117 5.46 7.02 -11.08
CA LEU A 117 6.64 6.65 -11.85
C LEU A 117 6.54 7.06 -13.32
N ARG A 118 5.35 7.35 -13.81
CA ARG A 118 5.07 7.69 -15.21
C ARG A 118 5.55 6.60 -16.14
N LEU A 119 5.29 5.34 -15.74
CA LEU A 119 5.70 4.12 -16.44
C LEU A 119 4.54 3.13 -16.44
N PRO A 120 4.46 2.23 -17.41
CA PRO A 120 3.60 1.07 -17.27
C PRO A 120 3.99 0.28 -16.03
N ALA A 121 3.03 -0.23 -15.29
CA ALA A 121 3.29 -1.01 -14.09
C ALA A 121 2.32 -2.18 -14.00
N GLN A 122 2.78 -3.27 -13.41
CA GLN A 122 1.97 -4.47 -13.20
C GLN A 122 2.47 -5.18 -11.95
N THR A 123 1.61 -6.02 -11.37
CA THR A 123 2.03 -6.91 -10.30
C THR A 123 2.76 -8.10 -10.89
N GLY A 124 3.72 -8.62 -10.16
CA GLY A 124 4.46 -9.80 -10.57
C GLY A 124 4.78 -10.67 -9.37
N PHE A 125 5.29 -11.85 -9.65
CA PHE A 125 5.75 -12.77 -8.62
C PHE A 125 7.27 -12.80 -8.67
N PRO A 126 7.94 -12.92 -7.49
CA PRO A 126 9.40 -13.08 -7.50
C PRO A 126 9.75 -14.34 -8.30
N VAL A 127 10.78 -14.23 -9.12
CA VAL A 127 11.32 -15.39 -9.82
C VAL A 127 12.22 -16.11 -8.84
N GLU A 128 11.93 -17.36 -8.61
CA GLU A 128 12.75 -18.20 -7.75
C GLU A 128 13.98 -18.74 -8.47
#